data_3f77e853efe9992d9ebd4cb3639fe9fd
#
_entry.id   3f77e853efe9992d9ebd4cb3639fe9fd
#
_cell.length_a   1.000
_cell.length_b   1.000
_cell.length_c   1.000
_cell.angle_alpha   90.00
_cell.angle_beta   90.00
_cell.angle_gamma   90.00
#
_symmetry.space_group_name_H-M   'P 1'
#
loop_
_entity.id
_entity.type
_entity.pdbx_description
1 polymer ?
#
loop_
_entity_poly.entity_id
_entity_poly.type
_entity_poly.pdbx_seq_one_letter_code
_entity_poly.pdbx_strand_id
1 'polypeptide(L)'
;MRHFLITFTTLLAIAIAATACGNDPEDTVSDITVSDDTVPDDTVPDGDQESLGAGPYPIADLTVTAFTDGSDAATGTVYRLACLGDTATLTGDRVMLSADRMCLTLNDDSARARLIDGFPDGMACTMQYGGPELAVITGTLDGHAVDTTVDRTNGCGIAEWAGLLSHLLPPSST
;
A
#
# COMPACT_ATOMS: atom_id res chain seq x y z
N MET A 1 -51.34 28.05 -1.70
CA MET A 1 -52.32 26.95 -1.92
C MET A 1 -51.60 25.78 -2.55
N ARG A 2 -51.80 24.65 -1.98
CA ARG A 2 -51.55 23.25 -2.35
C ARG A 2 -50.31 22.62 -1.74
N HIS A 3 -50.61 21.97 -0.62
CA HIS A 3 -49.85 20.91 0.03
C HIS A 3 -49.73 19.68 -0.88
N PHE A 4 -48.59 19.02 -0.85
CA PHE A 4 -48.50 17.60 -1.17
C PHE A 4 -47.58 16.92 -0.16
N LEU A 5 -48.24 16.31 0.79
CA LEU A 5 -47.68 15.29 1.66
C LEU A 5 -47.63 13.98 0.88
N ILE A 6 -46.48 13.36 0.80
CA ILE A 6 -46.38 11.94 0.45
C ILE A 6 -45.48 11.28 1.50
N THR A 7 -46.14 10.61 2.44
CA THR A 7 -45.58 9.66 3.35
C THR A 7 -45.36 8.32 2.64
N PHE A 8 -44.14 7.82 2.58
CA PHE A 8 -43.89 6.42 2.27
C PHE A 8 -43.07 5.78 3.39
N THR A 9 -43.81 5.06 4.23
CA THR A 9 -43.30 4.11 5.20
C THR A 9 -43.13 2.77 4.51
N THR A 10 -41.90 2.29 4.35
CA THR A 10 -41.63 0.90 4.02
C THR A 10 -40.73 0.30 5.10
N LEU A 11 -41.35 -0.51 5.95
CA LEU A 11 -40.68 -1.44 6.86
C LEU A 11 -40.02 -2.53 5.99
N LEU A 12 -38.72 -2.72 6.15
CA LEU A 12 -38.01 -3.90 5.64
C LEU A 12 -37.47 -4.68 6.85
N ALA A 13 -38.11 -5.81 7.14
CA ALA A 13 -37.67 -6.77 8.12
C ALA A 13 -36.53 -7.61 7.52
N ILE A 14 -35.34 -7.56 8.15
CA ILE A 14 -34.22 -8.43 7.81
C ILE A 14 -34.22 -9.60 8.79
N ALA A 15 -34.50 -10.79 8.28
CA ALA A 15 -34.36 -12.05 9.01
C ALA A 15 -32.88 -12.44 9.04
N ILE A 16 -32.33 -12.61 10.25
CA ILE A 16 -30.99 -13.13 10.49
C ILE A 16 -31.11 -14.66 10.59
N ALA A 17 -30.58 -15.37 9.63
CA ALA A 17 -30.38 -16.81 9.70
C ALA A 17 -29.00 -17.09 10.31
N ALA A 18 -28.98 -17.62 11.51
CA ALA A 18 -27.80 -18.17 12.15
C ALA A 18 -27.58 -19.59 11.65
N THR A 19 -26.51 -19.83 10.92
CA THR A 19 -26.02 -21.18 10.62
C THR A 19 -24.88 -21.52 11.58
N ALA A 20 -25.19 -22.41 12.50
CA ALA A 20 -24.22 -23.05 13.36
C ALA A 20 -23.48 -24.14 12.54
N CYS A 21 -22.16 -24.05 12.44
CA CYS A 21 -21.33 -25.16 12.02
C CYS A 21 -20.82 -25.88 13.26
N GLY A 22 -21.20 -27.16 13.36
CA GLY A 22 -20.77 -28.05 14.42
C GLY A 22 -19.35 -28.52 14.19
N ASN A 23 -18.72 -28.79 15.30
CA ASN A 23 -17.44 -29.48 15.46
C ASN A 23 -17.60 -30.97 15.16
N ASP A 24 -16.53 -31.56 14.67
CA ASP A 24 -16.09 -32.86 15.19
C ASP A 24 -14.58 -33.02 15.02
N PRO A 25 -13.87 -33.39 16.07
CA PRO A 25 -12.47 -33.79 15.99
C PRO A 25 -12.41 -35.32 15.92
N GLU A 26 -11.81 -35.87 14.92
CA GLU A 26 -11.33 -37.24 14.98
C GLU A 26 -9.81 -37.29 14.92
N ASP A 27 -9.30 -37.68 16.08
CA ASP A 27 -7.96 -38.18 16.33
C ASP A 27 -7.58 -39.31 15.35
N THR A 28 -6.47 -39.13 14.67
CA THR A 28 -5.64 -40.27 14.23
C THR A 28 -4.19 -39.96 14.56
N VAL A 29 -3.80 -40.45 15.74
CA VAL A 29 -2.41 -40.60 16.15
C VAL A 29 -1.78 -41.64 15.23
N SER A 30 -0.89 -41.24 14.36
CA SER A 30 0.03 -42.14 13.67
C SER A 30 1.38 -42.05 14.34
N ASP A 31 1.67 -43.13 15.04
CA ASP A 31 2.94 -43.49 15.63
C ASP A 31 4.06 -43.41 14.58
N ILE A 32 4.96 -42.44 14.71
CA ILE A 32 6.18 -42.39 13.91
C ILE A 32 7.34 -42.71 14.85
N THR A 33 7.84 -43.89 14.70
CA THR A 33 9.08 -44.41 15.26
C THR A 33 10.24 -43.45 14.95
N VAL A 34 10.84 -42.97 16.03
CA VAL A 34 12.11 -42.26 16.02
C VAL A 34 13.21 -43.23 15.63
N SER A 35 13.81 -43.06 14.49
CA SER A 35 15.12 -43.63 14.15
C SER A 35 16.16 -42.58 14.46
N ASP A 36 16.98 -42.97 15.44
CA ASP A 36 18.25 -42.32 15.82
C ASP A 36 19.24 -42.50 14.65
N ASP A 37 19.59 -41.38 13.98
CA ASP A 37 20.75 -41.33 13.10
C ASP A 37 21.40 -39.95 13.14
N THR A 38 22.52 -39.93 13.85
CA THR A 38 23.75 -39.18 13.62
C THR A 38 23.61 -37.81 12.95
N VAL A 39 23.72 -36.76 13.77
CA VAL A 39 23.88 -35.36 13.34
C VAL A 39 25.31 -35.21 12.78
N PRO A 40 25.50 -34.82 11.51
CA PRO A 40 26.70 -34.13 11.08
C PRO A 40 26.60 -32.68 11.51
N ASP A 41 27.60 -32.24 12.22
CA ASP A 41 27.91 -30.83 12.46
C ASP A 41 28.11 -30.14 11.11
N ASP A 42 27.08 -29.44 10.63
CA ASP A 42 27.18 -28.58 9.48
C ASP A 42 26.86 -27.15 9.91
N THR A 43 27.94 -26.39 10.00
CA THR A 43 28.06 -24.95 9.85
C THR A 43 26.77 -24.30 9.37
N VAL A 44 26.13 -23.57 10.29
CA VAL A 44 25.03 -22.66 9.94
C VAL A 44 25.60 -21.59 9.01
N PRO A 45 25.16 -21.49 7.76
CA PRO A 45 25.44 -20.31 6.95
C PRO A 45 24.62 -19.16 7.54
N ASP A 46 25.34 -18.12 7.93
CA ASP A 46 24.76 -16.84 8.30
C ASP A 46 23.75 -16.37 7.25
N GLY A 47 22.55 -16.10 7.73
CA GLY A 47 21.70 -15.05 7.21
C GLY A 47 21.02 -15.28 5.88
N ASP A 48 20.21 -16.33 5.77
CA ASP A 48 19.06 -16.25 4.86
C ASP A 48 18.05 -15.26 5.44
N GLN A 49 18.28 -13.97 5.17
CA GLN A 49 17.18 -13.03 5.11
C GLN A 49 16.25 -13.59 4.04
N GLU A 50 15.19 -14.24 4.46
CA GLU A 50 14.07 -14.56 3.61
C GLU A 50 13.62 -13.25 2.96
N SER A 51 14.07 -13.06 1.73
CA SER A 51 13.55 -12.06 0.82
C SER A 51 12.07 -12.36 0.65
N LEU A 52 11.23 -11.68 1.41
CA LEU A 52 9.79 -11.79 1.32
C LEU A 52 9.38 -11.39 -0.09
N GLY A 53 9.26 -12.39 -0.98
CA GLY A 53 8.57 -12.26 -2.25
C GLY A 53 9.16 -11.20 -3.17
N ALA A 54 10.43 -11.39 -3.53
CA ALA A 54 11.03 -10.59 -4.57
C ALA A 54 10.35 -10.85 -5.90
N GLY A 55 9.88 -9.78 -6.52
CA GLY A 55 9.50 -9.70 -7.91
C GLY A 55 8.39 -10.64 -8.45
N PRO A 56 8.09 -10.55 -9.72
CA PRO A 56 8.67 -9.54 -10.61
C PRO A 56 8.14 -8.14 -10.30
N TYR A 57 9.07 -7.20 -10.16
CA TYR A 57 8.75 -5.78 -10.03
C TYR A 57 8.61 -5.13 -11.41
N PRO A 58 7.81 -4.06 -11.56
CA PRO A 58 7.79 -3.26 -12.76
C PRO A 58 9.14 -2.55 -12.95
N ILE A 59 9.40 -2.07 -14.15
CA ILE A 59 10.57 -1.24 -14.41
C ILE A 59 10.25 0.19 -13.97
N ALA A 60 10.83 0.62 -12.86
CA ALA A 60 10.58 1.95 -12.32
C ALA A 60 11.86 2.63 -11.87
N ASP A 61 11.92 3.94 -12.09
CA ASP A 61 12.94 4.84 -11.59
C ASP A 61 12.23 6.13 -11.16
N LEU A 62 11.92 6.21 -9.87
CA LEU A 62 11.11 7.27 -9.30
C LEU A 62 11.91 8.07 -8.27
N THR A 63 11.78 9.38 -8.33
CA THR A 63 12.24 10.30 -7.29
C THR A 63 11.03 10.83 -6.56
N VAL A 64 11.01 10.67 -5.25
CA VAL A 64 9.98 11.20 -4.36
C VAL A 64 10.59 12.33 -3.55
N THR A 65 9.94 13.48 -3.59
CA THR A 65 10.23 14.62 -2.72
C THR A 65 9.01 14.85 -1.83
N ALA A 66 9.13 14.52 -0.56
CA ALA A 66 8.05 14.65 0.41
C ALA A 66 8.32 15.80 1.37
N PHE A 67 7.32 16.64 1.60
CA PHE A 67 7.35 17.78 2.49
C PHE A 67 6.37 17.54 3.64
N THR A 68 6.82 17.69 4.87
CA THR A 68 5.98 17.53 6.06
C THR A 68 5.23 18.80 6.44
N ASP A 69 5.66 19.94 5.92
CA ASP A 69 5.09 21.27 6.22
C ASP A 69 4.81 22.04 4.92
N GLY A 70 3.92 21.48 4.09
CA GLY A 70 3.60 22.03 2.79
C GLY A 70 4.79 22.03 1.84
N SER A 71 4.90 23.06 0.98
CA SER A 71 5.95 23.16 -0.03
C SER A 71 7.25 23.80 0.45
N ASP A 72 7.51 23.86 1.77
CA ASP A 72 8.76 24.39 2.28
C ASP A 72 9.93 23.44 1.97
N ALA A 73 10.81 23.87 1.08
CA ALA A 73 11.98 23.09 0.66
C ALA A 73 12.92 22.73 1.84
N ALA A 74 12.89 23.48 2.93
CA ALA A 74 13.69 23.19 4.12
C ALA A 74 13.21 21.93 4.88
N THR A 75 11.97 21.51 4.66
CA THR A 75 11.38 20.33 5.30
C THR A 75 11.28 19.13 4.34
N GLY A 76 11.82 19.27 3.13
CA GLY A 76 11.76 18.24 2.10
C GLY A 76 12.67 17.05 2.40
N THR A 77 12.15 15.85 2.26
CA THR A 77 12.87 14.58 2.28
C THR A 77 12.90 14.02 0.86
N VAL A 78 14.09 13.75 0.33
CA VAL A 78 14.25 13.29 -1.06
C VAL A 78 14.84 11.87 -1.08
N TYR A 79 14.15 10.98 -1.75
CA TYR A 79 14.63 9.62 -1.98
C TYR A 79 14.29 9.13 -3.38
N ARG A 80 15.08 8.19 -3.87
CA ARG A 80 14.92 7.57 -5.18
C ARG A 80 14.69 6.08 -5.03
N LEU A 81 13.65 5.60 -5.69
CA LEU A 81 13.30 4.20 -5.81
C LEU A 81 13.64 3.71 -7.21
N ALA A 82 14.39 2.62 -7.29
CA ALA A 82 14.60 1.89 -8.54
C ALA A 82 14.09 0.46 -8.38
N CYS A 83 13.22 0.02 -9.29
CA CYS A 83 12.66 -1.32 -9.36
C CYS A 83 13.03 -1.94 -10.69
N LEU A 84 13.59 -3.17 -10.69
CA LEU A 84 13.99 -3.86 -11.90
C LEU A 84 13.94 -5.37 -11.70
N GLY A 85 12.90 -5.99 -12.23
CA GLY A 85 12.73 -7.44 -12.17
C GLY A 85 12.61 -7.97 -10.73
N ASP A 86 13.67 -8.48 -10.16
CA ASP A 86 13.74 -9.00 -8.81
C ASP A 86 14.51 -8.07 -7.83
N THR A 87 14.93 -6.90 -8.31
CA THR A 87 15.76 -5.97 -7.55
C THR A 87 14.98 -4.71 -7.21
N ALA A 88 14.95 -4.34 -5.94
CA ALA A 88 14.42 -3.09 -5.43
C ALA A 88 15.51 -2.33 -4.68
N THR A 89 15.72 -1.06 -5.03
CA THR A 89 16.75 -0.22 -4.42
C THR A 89 16.16 1.12 -3.99
N LEU A 90 16.40 1.51 -2.76
CA LEU A 90 16.04 2.80 -2.20
C LEU A 90 17.30 3.57 -1.80
N THR A 91 17.45 4.79 -2.32
CA THR A 91 18.60 5.67 -2.02
C THR A 91 18.11 7.08 -1.67
N GLY A 92 18.98 7.86 -1.03
CA GLY A 92 18.67 9.23 -0.62
C GLY A 92 18.50 9.37 0.88
N ASP A 93 17.60 10.25 1.28
CA ASP A 93 17.33 10.49 2.69
C ASP A 93 16.79 9.23 3.37
N ARG A 94 17.11 9.10 4.67
CA ARG A 94 16.65 7.95 5.44
C ARG A 94 15.15 8.05 5.68
N VAL A 95 14.41 7.28 4.90
CA VAL A 95 12.98 7.04 5.11
C VAL A 95 12.80 5.62 5.65
N MET A 96 11.90 5.45 6.60
CA MET A 96 11.58 4.14 7.17
C MET A 96 10.62 3.37 6.23
N LEU A 97 11.01 3.26 4.96
CA LEU A 97 10.26 2.58 3.91
C LEU A 97 11.07 1.38 3.41
N SER A 98 10.39 0.34 2.98
CA SER A 98 10.98 -0.84 2.37
C SER A 98 10.94 -0.70 0.86
N ALA A 99 12.09 -0.79 0.19
CA ALA A 99 12.20 -0.75 -1.27
C ALA A 99 11.32 -1.83 -1.92
N ASP A 100 11.33 -3.05 -1.38
CA ASP A 100 10.51 -4.15 -1.90
C ASP A 100 9.01 -3.84 -1.83
N ARG A 101 8.53 -3.33 -0.69
CA ARG A 101 7.12 -2.94 -0.55
C ARG A 101 6.74 -1.80 -1.47
N MET A 102 7.64 -0.85 -1.66
CA MET A 102 7.43 0.24 -2.63
C MET A 102 7.29 -0.30 -4.05
N CYS A 103 8.20 -1.18 -4.47
CA CYS A 103 8.14 -1.79 -5.79
C CYS A 103 6.91 -2.70 -5.95
N LEU A 104 6.50 -3.44 -4.91
CA LEU A 104 5.25 -4.23 -4.92
C LEU A 104 4.01 -3.36 -5.07
N THR A 105 3.98 -2.17 -4.47
CA THR A 105 2.87 -1.22 -4.64
C THR A 105 2.71 -0.80 -6.10
N LEU A 106 3.80 -0.74 -6.86
CA LEU A 106 3.76 -0.41 -8.28
C LEU A 106 3.21 -1.55 -9.16
N ASN A 107 2.95 -2.75 -8.62
CA ASN A 107 2.20 -3.81 -9.30
C ASN A 107 0.69 -3.64 -9.22
N ASP A 108 0.19 -2.76 -8.33
CA ASP A 108 -1.24 -2.43 -8.25
C ASP A 108 -1.65 -1.54 -9.42
N ASP A 109 -2.66 -1.97 -10.18
CA ASP A 109 -3.12 -1.25 -11.37
C ASP A 109 -3.66 0.15 -11.04
N SER A 110 -4.28 0.33 -9.87
CA SER A 110 -4.80 1.63 -9.44
C SER A 110 -3.68 2.58 -9.07
N ALA A 111 -2.63 2.09 -8.38
CA ALA A 111 -1.44 2.87 -8.07
C ALA A 111 -0.70 3.30 -9.35
N ARG A 112 -0.57 2.39 -10.32
CA ARG A 112 0.03 2.67 -11.63
C ARG A 112 -0.75 3.73 -12.41
N ALA A 113 -2.06 3.52 -12.56
CA ALA A 113 -2.94 4.47 -13.24
C ALA A 113 -2.86 5.86 -12.58
N ARG A 114 -2.89 5.90 -11.24
CA ARG A 114 -2.76 7.17 -10.51
C ARG A 114 -1.44 7.89 -10.74
N LEU A 115 -0.33 7.16 -10.82
CA LEU A 115 1.00 7.73 -11.04
C LEU A 115 1.21 8.20 -12.48
N ILE A 116 0.64 7.49 -13.46
CA ILE A 116 0.83 7.76 -14.89
C ILE A 116 -0.23 8.73 -15.42
N ASP A 117 -1.50 8.47 -15.11
CA ASP A 117 -2.64 9.19 -15.71
C ASP A 117 -3.20 10.30 -14.79
N GLY A 118 -2.82 10.28 -13.52
CA GLY A 118 -3.34 11.22 -12.54
C GLY A 118 -4.71 10.82 -11.96
N PHE A 119 -5.44 11.80 -11.44
CA PHE A 119 -6.82 11.59 -10.99
C PHE A 119 -7.77 11.46 -12.18
N PRO A 120 -8.76 10.55 -12.10
CA PRO A 120 -9.82 10.49 -13.09
C PRO A 120 -10.59 11.81 -13.15
N ASP A 121 -10.89 12.26 -14.36
CA ASP A 121 -11.69 13.46 -14.58
C ASP A 121 -13.07 13.36 -13.89
N GLY A 122 -13.46 14.42 -13.21
CA GLY A 122 -14.76 14.51 -12.55
C GLY A 122 -14.88 13.75 -11.23
N MET A 123 -13.80 13.23 -10.68
CA MET A 123 -13.81 12.60 -9.36
C MET A 123 -14.17 13.63 -8.29
N ALA A 124 -15.22 13.34 -7.51
CA ALA A 124 -15.66 14.18 -6.40
C ALA A 124 -14.91 13.78 -5.12
N CYS A 125 -14.14 14.70 -4.57
CA CYS A 125 -13.44 14.52 -3.30
C CYS A 125 -14.14 15.30 -2.18
N THR A 126 -14.14 14.76 -0.98
CA THR A 126 -14.64 15.48 0.20
C THR A 126 -13.71 16.64 0.56
N MET A 127 -14.27 17.70 1.14
CA MET A 127 -13.50 18.89 1.58
C MET A 127 -12.81 18.68 2.94
N GLN A 128 -12.47 17.44 3.28
CA GLN A 128 -11.78 17.12 4.52
C GLN A 128 -10.29 17.47 4.39
N TYR A 129 -9.76 18.21 5.34
CA TYR A 129 -8.35 18.51 5.43
C TYR A 129 -7.63 17.52 6.35
N GLY A 130 -6.57 16.88 5.88
CA GLY A 130 -5.81 15.85 6.60
C GLY A 130 -4.43 16.29 7.09
N GLY A 131 -3.95 17.43 6.61
CA GLY A 131 -2.63 17.96 6.99
C GLY A 131 -1.96 18.72 5.84
N PRO A 132 -0.83 19.40 6.12
CA PRO A 132 -0.09 20.17 5.13
C PRO A 132 0.82 19.33 4.25
N GLU A 133 0.96 18.04 4.53
CA GLU A 133 1.90 17.17 3.83
C GLU A 133 1.64 17.15 2.32
N LEU A 134 2.73 17.23 1.58
CA LEU A 134 2.78 17.23 0.12
C LEU A 134 3.90 16.30 -0.34
N ALA A 135 3.68 15.56 -1.39
CA ALA A 135 4.73 14.78 -2.07
C ALA A 135 4.67 15.00 -3.57
N VAL A 136 5.84 15.14 -4.17
CA VAL A 136 6.02 15.18 -5.63
C VAL A 136 6.76 13.91 -6.03
N ILE A 137 6.20 13.16 -6.95
CA ILE A 137 6.74 11.90 -7.48
C ILE A 137 7.03 12.11 -8.95
N THR A 138 8.31 12.02 -9.34
CA THR A 138 8.75 12.19 -10.72
C THR A 138 9.60 11.02 -11.17
N GLY A 139 9.64 10.76 -12.48
CA GLY A 139 10.47 9.72 -13.04
C GLY A 139 9.82 8.91 -14.15
N THR A 140 10.03 7.60 -14.13
CA THR A 140 9.47 6.69 -15.12
C THR A 140 8.93 5.41 -14.46
N LEU A 141 7.85 4.88 -15.02
CA LEU A 141 7.24 3.60 -14.62
C LEU A 141 6.83 2.86 -15.89
N ASP A 142 7.46 1.71 -16.15
CA ASP A 142 7.31 0.90 -17.39
C ASP A 142 7.40 1.73 -18.68
N GLY A 143 8.34 2.69 -18.70
CA GLY A 143 8.56 3.56 -19.84
C GLY A 143 7.63 4.77 -19.94
N HIS A 144 6.63 4.88 -19.07
CA HIS A 144 5.75 6.04 -18.96
C HIS A 144 6.37 7.09 -18.05
N ALA A 145 6.23 8.36 -18.41
CA ALA A 145 6.64 9.46 -17.54
C ALA A 145 5.69 9.56 -16.36
N VAL A 146 6.25 9.79 -15.17
CA VAL A 146 5.53 10.08 -13.95
C VAL A 146 5.87 11.50 -13.51
N ASP A 147 4.85 12.32 -13.32
CA ASP A 147 4.92 13.66 -12.74
C ASP A 147 3.64 13.92 -11.95
N THR A 148 3.63 13.47 -10.72
CA THR A 148 2.43 13.43 -9.89
C THR A 148 2.67 14.11 -8.56
N THR A 149 1.69 14.90 -8.14
CA THR A 149 1.62 15.50 -6.81
C THR A 149 0.54 14.81 -6.00
N VAL A 150 0.87 14.47 -4.76
CA VAL A 150 -0.05 13.93 -3.76
C VAL A 150 -0.04 14.84 -2.56
N ASP A 151 -1.21 15.23 -2.09
CA ASP A 151 -1.38 16.07 -0.91
C ASP A 151 -2.47 15.50 0.01
N ARG A 152 -2.68 16.13 1.16
CA ARG A 152 -3.73 15.74 2.11
C ARG A 152 -4.77 16.83 2.33
N THR A 153 -4.95 17.69 1.34
CA THR A 153 -5.86 18.85 1.42
C THR A 153 -7.33 18.47 1.21
N ASN A 154 -7.61 17.25 0.77
CA ASN A 154 -8.97 16.75 0.58
C ASN A 154 -9.05 15.23 0.85
N GLY A 155 -10.27 14.68 0.88
CA GLY A 155 -10.48 13.28 1.24
C GLY A 155 -9.88 12.28 0.26
N CYS A 156 -9.74 12.62 -1.02
CA CYS A 156 -9.09 11.75 -2.00
C CYS A 156 -7.58 11.66 -1.73
N GLY A 157 -6.91 12.79 -1.54
CA GLY A 157 -5.50 12.82 -1.23
C GLY A 157 -5.17 12.16 0.13
N ILE A 158 -6.06 12.32 1.13
CA ILE A 158 -5.93 11.58 2.39
C ILE A 158 -5.98 10.06 2.15
N ALA A 159 -6.93 9.59 1.34
CA ALA A 159 -7.07 8.17 1.00
C ALA A 159 -5.87 7.61 0.22
N GLU A 160 -5.30 8.40 -0.69
CA GLU A 160 -4.08 8.02 -1.41
C GLU A 160 -2.89 7.91 -0.47
N TRP A 161 -2.67 8.92 0.37
CA TRP A 161 -1.55 8.95 1.30
C TRP A 161 -1.60 7.82 2.32
N ALA A 162 -2.78 7.55 2.89
CA ALA A 162 -2.98 6.55 3.92
C ALA A 162 -3.22 5.12 3.37
N GLY A 163 -3.57 4.99 2.11
CA GLY A 163 -3.93 3.74 1.47
C GLY A 163 -3.13 3.44 0.21
N LEU A 164 -3.59 3.92 -0.94
CA LEU A 164 -3.09 3.53 -2.27
C LEU A 164 -1.57 3.69 -2.43
N LEU A 165 -1.01 4.80 -1.96
CA LEU A 165 0.40 5.12 -2.08
C LEU A 165 1.14 5.09 -0.73
N SER A 166 0.55 4.51 0.30
CA SER A 166 1.08 4.53 1.67
C SER A 166 2.48 3.92 1.81
N HIS A 167 2.86 2.99 0.95
CA HIS A 167 4.19 2.40 0.94
C HIS A 167 5.22 3.22 0.13
N LEU A 168 4.75 4.13 -0.72
CA LEU A 168 5.61 5.05 -1.49
C LEU A 168 5.90 6.34 -0.74
N LEU A 169 5.04 6.71 0.21
CA LEU A 169 5.08 7.98 0.91
C LEU A 169 5.48 7.80 2.38
N PRO A 170 6.16 8.77 2.99
CA PRO A 170 6.46 8.71 4.41
C PRO A 170 5.16 8.74 5.23
N PRO A 171 5.18 8.18 6.46
CA PRO A 171 4.02 8.29 7.33
C PRO A 171 3.69 9.76 7.59
N SER A 172 2.39 10.07 7.63
CA SER A 172 1.93 11.42 7.97
C SER A 172 2.29 11.79 9.41
N SER A 173 2.67 13.04 9.62
CA SER A 173 2.74 13.60 10.97
C SER A 173 1.32 13.69 11.53
N THR A 174 1.03 12.99 12.63
CA THR A 174 -0.24 13.07 13.37
C THR A 174 -0.19 14.20 14.37
#